data_22b177c31c10821f450eb3499021d39f
#
_entry.id   22b177c31c10821f450eb3499021d39f
#
_cell.length_a   1.000
_cell.length_b   1.000
_cell.length_c   1.000
_cell.angle_alpha   90.00
_cell.angle_beta   90.00
_cell.angle_gamma   90.00
#
_symmetry.space_group_name_H-M   'P 1'
#
loop_
_entity.id
_entity.type
_entity.pdbx_description
1 polymer ?
#
loop_
_entity_poly.entity_id
_entity_poly.type
_entity_poly.pdbx_seq_one_letter_code
_entity_poly.pdbx_strand_id
1 'polypeptide(L)'
;MTTTGGMFKIPKNVPHEYYNAIEECLNNMEEHIEGSNGRYHWSLNDFDIGAPLGRGKFGRVYLAREKRTYYMVALKTLYKTELVHGRVEKQALREIEIQSHLRHPNILQLLTYFHDEKKIYLVLEYAARGELYKELKKQPGERFNEHLSAKYIYQVADALDYCHKNNVIHRDLKPENLLLDYDGNIKLADFGWSVHAPTSKRSTMCGTLDYLPPEMVNGQTYSIYVDHWCLGILCYEFLVGTPPFLSDSTQETYSKIKSVNIRWPVQITPGAKDLISKLIKRQGAERISLQAVKKHDWIVQHKDSP
;
A
#
# COMPACT_ATOMS: atom_id res chain seq x y z
N MET A 1 22.29 -34.24 -17.39
CA MET A 1 23.60 -33.62 -17.11
C MET A 1 23.47 -32.19 -17.62
N THR A 2 23.47 -31.19 -16.92
CA THR A 2 23.83 -30.71 -15.60
C THR A 2 22.92 -29.53 -15.26
N THR A 3 22.18 -29.64 -14.20
CA THR A 3 21.44 -28.55 -13.55
C THR A 3 22.46 -27.59 -12.94
N THR A 4 22.58 -26.41 -13.46
CA THR A 4 23.24 -25.32 -12.76
C THR A 4 22.16 -24.48 -12.06
N GLY A 5 21.70 -24.94 -10.91
CA GLY A 5 21.04 -24.12 -9.92
C GLY A 5 22.03 -23.04 -9.47
N GLY A 6 21.70 -21.79 -9.70
CA GLY A 6 22.50 -20.64 -9.26
C GLY A 6 22.55 -20.59 -7.74
N MET A 7 23.59 -21.16 -7.16
CA MET A 7 23.87 -21.09 -5.73
C MET A 7 24.17 -19.64 -5.34
N PHE A 8 23.32 -19.06 -4.49
CA PHE A 8 23.60 -17.77 -3.86
C PHE A 8 24.92 -17.82 -3.08
N LYS A 9 25.90 -17.00 -3.44
CA LYS A 9 27.07 -16.77 -2.59
C LYS A 9 26.64 -15.84 -1.44
N ILE A 10 26.39 -16.45 -0.29
CA ILE A 10 25.97 -15.80 0.94
C ILE A 10 27.11 -14.94 1.48
N PRO A 11 26.89 -13.68 1.87
CA PRO A 11 27.85 -12.93 2.66
C PRO A 11 28.14 -13.71 3.95
N LYS A 12 29.42 -13.82 4.34
CA LYS A 12 29.92 -14.71 5.40
C LYS A 12 29.28 -14.55 6.79
N ASN A 13 28.39 -13.58 7.00
CA ASN A 13 27.84 -13.18 8.29
C ASN A 13 26.32 -13.37 8.43
N VAL A 14 25.64 -14.09 7.51
CA VAL A 14 24.20 -14.32 7.58
C VAL A 14 23.92 -15.81 7.74
N PRO A 15 23.06 -16.23 8.69
CA PRO A 15 22.70 -17.62 8.88
C PRO A 15 22.08 -18.22 7.60
N HIS A 16 22.56 -19.40 7.20
CA HIS A 16 22.17 -20.10 5.97
C HIS A 16 20.66 -20.36 5.85
N GLU A 17 20.00 -20.58 6.98
CA GLU A 17 18.56 -20.86 7.07
C GLU A 17 17.66 -19.76 6.49
N TYR A 18 18.08 -18.48 6.58
CA TYR A 18 17.29 -17.35 6.06
C TYR A 18 17.35 -17.25 4.53
N TYR A 19 18.48 -17.63 3.93
CA TYR A 19 18.60 -17.62 2.44
C TYR A 19 17.81 -18.74 1.81
N ASN A 20 17.87 -19.93 2.39
CA ASN A 20 17.10 -21.09 1.90
C ASN A 20 15.59 -20.79 1.95
N ALA A 21 15.10 -20.14 3.02
CA ALA A 21 13.70 -19.76 3.11
C ALA A 21 13.28 -18.71 2.07
N ILE A 22 14.17 -17.77 1.71
CA ILE A 22 13.91 -16.79 0.63
C ILE A 22 13.88 -17.50 -0.73
N GLU A 23 14.86 -18.35 -1.01
CA GLU A 23 14.93 -19.11 -2.27
C GLU A 23 13.73 -20.03 -2.44
N GLU A 24 13.40 -20.81 -1.43
CA GLU A 24 12.25 -21.72 -1.46
C GLU A 24 10.95 -20.95 -1.69
N CYS A 25 10.76 -19.82 -1.02
CA CYS A 25 9.57 -19.02 -1.19
C CYS A 25 9.50 -18.37 -2.58
N LEU A 26 10.60 -17.84 -3.12
CA LEU A 26 10.65 -17.26 -4.46
C LEU A 26 10.41 -18.31 -5.55
N ASN A 27 11.02 -19.50 -5.42
CA ASN A 27 10.81 -20.60 -6.36
C ASN A 27 9.35 -21.08 -6.34
N ASN A 28 8.74 -21.22 -5.16
CA ASN A 28 7.32 -21.59 -5.04
C ASN A 28 6.39 -20.53 -5.64
N MET A 29 6.73 -19.25 -5.56
CA MET A 29 5.96 -18.18 -6.21
C MET A 29 6.10 -18.18 -7.72
N GLU A 30 7.30 -18.49 -8.26
CA GLU A 30 7.53 -18.63 -9.69
C GLU A 30 6.66 -19.75 -10.28
N GLU A 31 6.49 -20.87 -9.59
CA GLU A 31 5.60 -21.95 -10.01
C GLU A 31 4.13 -21.55 -10.08
N HIS A 32 3.68 -20.61 -9.25
CA HIS A 32 2.28 -20.13 -9.21
C HIS A 32 1.94 -19.08 -10.29
N ILE A 33 2.92 -18.37 -10.83
CA ILE A 33 2.72 -17.40 -11.93
C ILE A 33 2.68 -18.11 -13.29
N GLU A 34 3.02 -19.39 -13.34
CA GLU A 34 3.17 -20.19 -14.55
C GLU A 34 1.89 -20.93 -14.98
N GLY A 35 0.98 -20.19 -15.57
CA GLY A 35 -0.18 -20.74 -16.30
C GLY A 35 -0.02 -20.81 -17.83
N SER A 36 1.19 -20.71 -18.41
CA SER A 36 1.39 -20.78 -19.87
C SER A 36 2.71 -21.44 -20.25
N ASN A 37 2.64 -22.37 -21.19
CA ASN A 37 3.73 -23.11 -21.82
C ASN A 37 4.84 -22.18 -22.34
N GLY A 38 5.99 -22.17 -21.68
CA GLY A 38 7.21 -21.50 -22.12
C GLY A 38 7.65 -20.39 -21.14
N ARG A 39 8.43 -20.78 -20.13
CA ARG A 39 8.99 -19.87 -19.11
C ARG A 39 9.88 -18.82 -19.75
N TYR A 40 9.47 -17.57 -19.74
CA TYR A 40 10.36 -16.46 -20.03
C TYR A 40 11.10 -16.06 -18.75
N HIS A 41 12.43 -16.22 -18.76
CA HIS A 41 13.28 -15.83 -17.63
C HIS A 41 13.61 -14.34 -17.72
N TRP A 42 12.90 -13.55 -16.94
CA TRP A 42 13.15 -12.12 -16.82
C TRP A 42 14.51 -11.85 -16.17
N SER A 43 15.20 -10.86 -16.70
CA SER A 43 16.48 -10.38 -16.21
C SER A 43 16.60 -8.87 -16.35
N LEU A 44 17.61 -8.28 -15.71
CA LEU A 44 17.87 -6.84 -15.85
C LEU A 44 18.18 -6.43 -17.30
N ASN A 45 18.67 -7.36 -18.12
CA ASN A 45 18.98 -7.13 -19.52
C ASN A 45 17.74 -6.88 -20.41
N ASP A 46 16.55 -7.23 -19.92
CA ASP A 46 15.28 -6.99 -20.63
C ASP A 46 14.78 -5.55 -20.49
N PHE A 47 15.45 -4.74 -19.69
CA PHE A 47 14.99 -3.39 -19.36
C PHE A 47 16.08 -2.33 -19.70
N ASP A 48 15.66 -1.21 -20.27
CA ASP A 48 16.41 0.02 -20.27
C ASP A 48 16.11 0.80 -18.99
N ILE A 49 17.10 1.00 -18.15
CA ILE A 49 16.94 1.67 -16.85
C ILE A 49 17.08 3.18 -17.04
N GLY A 50 16.06 3.91 -16.63
CA GLY A 50 15.99 5.37 -16.69
C GLY A 50 16.26 6.06 -15.35
N ALA A 51 15.59 7.18 -15.14
CA ALA A 51 15.77 8.03 -13.96
C ALA A 51 15.28 7.34 -12.68
N PRO A 52 15.89 7.64 -11.50
CA PRO A 52 15.36 7.21 -10.22
C PRO A 52 14.03 7.92 -9.95
N LEU A 53 13.00 7.15 -9.56
CA LEU A 53 11.68 7.63 -9.14
C LEU A 53 11.61 7.90 -7.64
N GLY A 54 12.35 7.09 -6.85
CA GLY A 54 12.36 7.22 -5.41
C GLY A 54 13.34 6.28 -4.71
N ARG A 55 13.50 6.50 -3.41
CA ARG A 55 14.29 5.64 -2.54
C ARG A 55 13.38 5.07 -1.45
N GLY A 56 13.24 3.75 -1.41
CA GLY A 56 12.61 3.03 -0.32
C GLY A 56 13.60 2.68 0.80
N LYS A 57 13.09 2.17 1.89
CA LYS A 57 13.90 1.76 3.06
C LYS A 57 14.93 0.68 2.72
N PHE A 58 14.59 -0.25 1.82
CA PHE A 58 15.41 -1.43 1.51
C PHE A 58 15.88 -1.45 0.04
N GLY A 59 15.77 -0.32 -0.66
CA GLY A 59 16.17 -0.27 -2.07
C GLY A 59 15.79 1.01 -2.78
N ARG A 60 15.73 0.94 -4.10
CA ARG A 60 15.43 2.10 -4.97
C ARG A 60 14.40 1.71 -6.02
N VAL A 61 13.67 2.71 -6.49
CA VAL A 61 12.72 2.56 -7.60
C VAL A 61 13.24 3.39 -8.78
N TYR A 62 13.24 2.78 -9.96
CA TYR A 62 13.68 3.41 -11.20
C TYR A 62 12.54 3.39 -12.22
N LEU A 63 12.44 4.42 -13.03
CA LEU A 63 11.72 4.34 -14.27
C LEU A 63 12.48 3.37 -15.18
N ALA A 64 11.80 2.44 -15.82
CA ALA A 64 12.41 1.53 -16.76
C ALA A 64 11.47 1.28 -17.95
N ARG A 65 12.04 0.82 -19.07
CA ARG A 65 11.33 0.47 -20.28
C ARG A 65 11.67 -0.97 -20.67
N GLU A 66 10.64 -1.81 -20.83
CA GLU A 66 10.84 -3.17 -21.37
C GLU A 66 11.24 -3.07 -22.86
N LYS A 67 12.33 -3.73 -23.24
CA LYS A 67 13.00 -3.50 -24.54
C LYS A 67 12.22 -4.01 -25.75
N ARG A 68 11.39 -5.04 -25.62
CA ARG A 68 10.64 -5.65 -26.73
C ARG A 68 9.36 -4.88 -27.05
N THR A 69 8.65 -4.51 -26.02
CA THR A 69 7.34 -3.86 -26.12
C THR A 69 7.41 -2.36 -25.97
N TYR A 70 8.54 -1.83 -25.48
CA TYR A 70 8.72 -0.43 -25.07
C TYR A 70 7.80 0.02 -23.94
N TYR A 71 7.19 -0.94 -23.22
CA TYR A 71 6.29 -0.63 -22.13
C TYR A 71 7.04 -0.02 -20.95
N MET A 72 6.49 1.09 -20.42
CA MET A 72 7.08 1.80 -19.30
C MET A 72 6.65 1.17 -17.98
N VAL A 73 7.62 0.90 -17.12
CA VAL A 73 7.43 0.25 -15.81
C VAL A 73 8.17 1.00 -14.71
N ALA A 74 7.78 0.77 -13.47
CA ALA A 74 8.56 1.11 -12.30
C ALA A 74 9.32 -0.13 -11.81
N LEU A 75 10.65 -0.07 -11.82
CA LEU A 75 11.51 -1.17 -11.37
C LEU A 75 11.95 -0.91 -9.93
N LYS A 76 11.33 -1.58 -8.98
CA LYS A 76 11.69 -1.52 -7.55
C LYS A 76 12.75 -2.57 -7.27
N THR A 77 13.91 -2.13 -6.79
CA THR A 77 15.04 -3.01 -6.43
C THR A 77 15.13 -3.13 -4.93
N LEU A 78 15.23 -4.35 -4.40
CA LEU A 78 15.41 -4.63 -2.98
C LEU A 78 16.76 -5.32 -2.79
N TYR A 79 17.58 -4.81 -1.86
CA TYR A 79 18.87 -5.43 -1.54
C TYR A 79 18.66 -6.56 -0.53
N LYS A 80 19.01 -7.79 -0.88
CA LYS A 80 18.88 -8.97 0.00
C LYS A 80 19.59 -8.79 1.33
N THR A 81 20.77 -8.16 1.32
CA THR A 81 21.53 -7.83 2.54
C THR A 81 20.77 -6.87 3.45
N GLU A 82 20.10 -5.85 2.91
CA GLU A 82 19.33 -4.89 3.71
C GLU A 82 18.06 -5.54 4.29
N LEU A 83 17.42 -6.44 3.56
CA LEU A 83 16.27 -7.19 4.06
C LEU A 83 16.64 -8.05 5.26
N VAL A 84 17.76 -8.77 5.17
CA VAL A 84 18.26 -9.64 6.25
C VAL A 84 18.72 -8.81 7.47
N HIS A 85 19.50 -7.75 7.27
CA HIS A 85 19.87 -6.86 8.36
C HIS A 85 18.66 -6.22 9.05
N GLY A 86 17.63 -5.86 8.28
CA GLY A 86 16.38 -5.32 8.79
C GLY A 86 15.44 -6.35 9.41
N ARG A 87 15.72 -7.66 9.26
CA ARG A 87 14.85 -8.78 9.65
C ARG A 87 13.44 -8.69 9.04
N VAL A 88 13.37 -8.29 7.78
CA VAL A 88 12.11 -8.02 7.05
C VAL A 88 11.95 -8.88 5.79
N GLU A 89 12.78 -9.89 5.60
CA GLU A 89 12.72 -10.79 4.44
C GLU A 89 11.35 -11.45 4.29
N LYS A 90 10.76 -11.97 5.37
CA LYS A 90 9.41 -12.55 5.37
C LYS A 90 8.33 -11.53 4.99
N GLN A 91 8.54 -10.26 5.35
CA GLN A 91 7.64 -9.17 5.02
C GLN A 91 7.73 -8.83 3.53
N ALA A 92 8.94 -8.73 2.98
CA ALA A 92 9.16 -8.46 1.57
C ALA A 92 8.60 -9.58 0.67
N LEU A 93 8.82 -10.83 1.04
CA LEU A 93 8.25 -11.98 0.33
C LEU A 93 6.73 -11.99 0.35
N ARG A 94 6.12 -11.67 1.50
CA ARG A 94 4.67 -11.55 1.63
C ARG A 94 4.11 -10.40 0.78
N GLU A 95 4.81 -9.27 0.70
CA GLU A 95 4.42 -8.16 -0.20
C GLU A 95 4.34 -8.64 -1.64
N ILE A 96 5.35 -9.38 -2.11
CA ILE A 96 5.39 -9.95 -3.45
C ILE A 96 4.25 -10.94 -3.67
N GLU A 97 4.07 -11.89 -2.74
CA GLU A 97 3.01 -12.89 -2.79
C GLU A 97 1.62 -12.23 -2.89
N ILE A 98 1.30 -11.33 -1.98
CA ILE A 98 0.01 -10.64 -1.96
C ILE A 98 -0.20 -9.86 -3.25
N GLN A 99 0.76 -9.00 -3.63
CA GLN A 99 0.61 -8.10 -4.77
C GLN A 99 0.57 -8.85 -6.10
N SER A 100 1.22 -10.01 -6.21
CA SER A 100 1.19 -10.84 -7.42
C SER A 100 -0.21 -11.39 -7.75
N HIS A 101 -1.08 -11.55 -6.76
CA HIS A 101 -2.44 -12.08 -6.91
C HIS A 101 -3.52 -11.00 -7.01
N LEU A 102 -3.20 -9.73 -6.72
CA LEU A 102 -4.18 -8.66 -6.78
C LEU A 102 -4.26 -8.05 -8.18
N ARG A 103 -5.46 -7.95 -8.74
CA ARG A 103 -5.76 -7.35 -10.04
C ARG A 103 -6.96 -6.43 -9.92
N HIS A 104 -6.71 -5.11 -9.85
CA HIS A 104 -7.77 -4.11 -9.69
C HIS A 104 -7.31 -2.77 -10.29
N PRO A 105 -8.19 -1.98 -10.95
CA PRO A 105 -7.81 -0.72 -11.60
C PRO A 105 -7.17 0.30 -10.64
N ASN A 106 -7.53 0.27 -9.36
CA ASN A 106 -7.02 1.19 -8.34
C ASN A 106 -5.98 0.55 -7.39
N ILE A 107 -5.38 -0.56 -7.79
CA ILE A 107 -4.22 -1.18 -7.10
C ILE A 107 -3.03 -1.18 -8.04
N LEU A 108 -1.87 -0.75 -7.56
CA LEU A 108 -0.63 -0.78 -8.33
C LEU A 108 -0.27 -2.24 -8.64
N GLN A 109 -0.25 -2.58 -9.92
CA GLN A 109 -0.04 -3.95 -10.34
C GLN A 109 1.42 -4.36 -10.25
N LEU A 110 1.70 -5.52 -9.65
CA LEU A 110 2.95 -6.24 -9.83
C LEU A 110 2.84 -7.09 -11.12
N LEU A 111 3.62 -6.72 -12.13
CA LEU A 111 3.60 -7.36 -13.46
C LEU A 111 4.39 -8.66 -13.46
N THR A 112 5.58 -8.61 -12.88
CA THR A 112 6.47 -9.76 -12.67
C THR A 112 7.55 -9.40 -11.66
N TYR A 113 8.33 -10.40 -11.25
CA TYR A 113 9.53 -10.20 -10.44
C TYR A 113 10.62 -11.17 -10.89
N PHE A 114 11.86 -10.86 -10.57
CA PHE A 114 13.02 -11.71 -10.76
C PHE A 114 14.10 -11.34 -9.75
N HIS A 115 15.15 -12.12 -9.66
CA HIS A 115 16.25 -11.85 -8.74
C HIS A 115 17.61 -12.25 -9.30
N ASP A 116 18.66 -11.62 -8.77
CA ASP A 116 20.04 -12.03 -8.96
C ASP A 116 20.69 -12.42 -7.60
N GLU A 117 21.98 -12.59 -7.56
CA GLU A 117 22.72 -12.93 -6.33
C GLU A 117 22.51 -11.91 -5.19
N LYS A 118 22.28 -10.63 -5.50
CA LYS A 118 22.31 -9.52 -4.53
C LYS A 118 20.94 -8.86 -4.32
N LYS A 119 20.06 -8.92 -5.33
CA LYS A 119 18.84 -8.11 -5.37
C LYS A 119 17.62 -8.92 -5.79
N ILE A 120 16.46 -8.44 -5.36
CA ILE A 120 15.16 -8.80 -5.90
C ILE A 120 14.66 -7.58 -6.70
N TYR A 121 14.08 -7.82 -7.85
CA TYR A 121 13.54 -6.82 -8.75
C TYR A 121 12.04 -7.04 -8.90
N LEU A 122 11.26 -6.02 -8.55
CA LEU A 122 9.82 -6.01 -8.75
C LEU A 122 9.50 -5.11 -9.94
N VAL A 123 8.88 -5.67 -10.96
CA VAL A 123 8.43 -4.93 -12.15
C VAL A 123 6.99 -4.51 -11.90
N LEU A 124 6.79 -3.25 -11.62
CA LEU A 124 5.50 -2.65 -11.24
C LEU A 124 4.93 -1.80 -12.37
N GLU A 125 3.63 -1.65 -12.38
CA GLU A 125 2.95 -0.62 -13.16
C GLU A 125 3.57 0.76 -12.88
N TYR A 126 3.71 1.60 -13.91
CA TYR A 126 4.23 2.95 -13.77
C TYR A 126 3.09 3.95 -13.53
N ALA A 127 3.04 4.53 -12.35
CA ALA A 127 2.11 5.59 -11.98
C ALA A 127 2.73 6.95 -12.35
N ALA A 128 2.35 7.50 -13.50
CA ALA A 128 3.06 8.59 -14.15
C ALA A 128 3.02 9.93 -13.39
N ARG A 129 2.00 10.18 -12.56
CA ARG A 129 1.89 11.40 -11.75
C ARG A 129 2.51 11.26 -10.36
N GLY A 130 3.03 10.07 -10.00
CA GLY A 130 3.74 9.83 -8.75
C GLY A 130 2.85 9.83 -7.51
N GLU A 131 3.42 10.21 -6.37
CA GLU A 131 2.78 10.14 -5.06
C GLU A 131 1.66 11.17 -4.89
N LEU A 132 0.49 10.72 -4.42
CA LEU A 132 -0.65 11.58 -4.11
C LEU A 132 -0.32 12.62 -3.02
N TYR A 133 0.56 12.26 -2.07
CA TYR A 133 1.04 13.19 -1.06
C TYR A 133 1.68 14.45 -1.68
N LYS A 134 2.53 14.27 -2.70
CA LYS A 134 3.15 15.40 -3.40
C LYS A 134 2.12 16.26 -4.14
N GLU A 135 1.07 15.64 -4.66
CA GLU A 135 -0.02 16.36 -5.33
C GLU A 135 -0.88 17.12 -4.32
N LEU A 136 -1.18 16.53 -3.15
CA LEU A 136 -1.87 17.19 -2.05
C LEU A 136 -1.12 18.46 -1.60
N LYS A 137 0.20 18.36 -1.42
CA LYS A 137 1.04 19.49 -0.99
C LYS A 137 1.16 20.64 -1.99
N LYS A 138 0.82 20.40 -3.26
CA LYS A 138 0.76 21.47 -4.29
C LYS A 138 -0.58 22.20 -4.31
N GLN A 139 -1.63 21.64 -3.70
CA GLN A 139 -2.95 22.26 -3.71
C GLN A 139 -3.01 23.51 -2.81
N PRO A 140 -3.87 24.49 -3.12
CA PRO A 140 -4.11 25.62 -2.24
C PRO A 140 -4.53 25.19 -0.83
N GLY A 141 -3.80 25.61 0.19
CA GLY A 141 -4.01 25.18 1.58
C GLY A 141 -3.70 23.69 1.83
N GLU A 142 -2.89 23.07 0.97
CA GLU A 142 -2.46 21.66 1.06
C GLU A 142 -3.63 20.66 1.19
N ARG A 143 -4.77 20.95 0.55
CA ARG A 143 -6.00 20.16 0.63
C ARG A 143 -6.70 20.07 -0.72
N PHE A 144 -7.38 18.96 -0.96
CA PHE A 144 -8.25 18.79 -2.12
C PHE A 144 -9.61 19.45 -1.92
N ASN A 145 -10.28 19.79 -3.02
CA ASN A 145 -11.70 20.12 -3.00
C ASN A 145 -12.56 18.85 -2.76
N GLU A 146 -13.85 19.03 -2.56
CA GLU A 146 -14.77 17.90 -2.29
C GLU A 146 -14.86 16.92 -3.46
N HIS A 147 -14.81 17.41 -4.70
CA HIS A 147 -14.85 16.58 -5.89
C HIS A 147 -13.64 15.58 -5.93
N LEU A 148 -12.42 16.10 -5.87
CA LEU A 148 -11.23 15.24 -5.88
C LEU A 148 -11.17 14.32 -4.66
N SER A 149 -11.55 14.84 -3.48
CA SER A 149 -11.62 14.04 -2.26
C SER A 149 -12.60 12.89 -2.39
N ALA A 150 -13.82 13.14 -2.87
CA ALA A 150 -14.83 12.12 -3.07
C ALA A 150 -14.43 11.10 -4.14
N LYS A 151 -13.86 11.54 -5.28
CA LYS A 151 -13.30 10.66 -6.30
C LYS A 151 -12.25 9.72 -5.74
N TYR A 152 -11.27 10.26 -5.03
CA TYR A 152 -10.17 9.46 -4.49
C TYR A 152 -10.62 8.52 -3.37
N ILE A 153 -11.50 8.98 -2.46
CA ILE A 153 -12.06 8.13 -1.40
C ILE A 153 -12.90 6.99 -2.00
N TYR A 154 -13.68 7.25 -3.04
CA TYR A 154 -14.39 6.20 -3.77
C TYR A 154 -13.42 5.14 -4.33
N GLN A 155 -12.38 5.57 -5.04
CA GLN A 155 -11.39 4.66 -5.65
C GLN A 155 -10.62 3.85 -4.61
N VAL A 156 -10.22 4.47 -3.50
CA VAL A 156 -9.56 3.77 -2.39
C VAL A 156 -10.51 2.79 -1.71
N ALA A 157 -11.78 3.17 -1.49
CA ALA A 157 -12.78 2.26 -0.92
C ALA A 157 -13.02 1.04 -1.82
N ASP A 158 -13.01 1.23 -3.14
CA ASP A 158 -13.17 0.13 -4.11
C ASP A 158 -11.97 -0.82 -4.10
N ALA A 159 -10.74 -0.27 -4.07
CA ALA A 159 -9.52 -1.05 -3.94
C ALA A 159 -9.48 -1.86 -2.63
N LEU A 160 -9.84 -1.23 -1.50
CA LEU A 160 -9.87 -1.90 -0.20
C LEU A 160 -10.97 -2.98 -0.13
N ASP A 161 -12.16 -2.73 -0.69
CA ASP A 161 -13.24 -3.72 -0.78
C ASP A 161 -12.80 -4.96 -1.56
N TYR A 162 -12.05 -4.75 -2.66
CA TYR A 162 -11.44 -5.84 -3.41
C TYR A 162 -10.38 -6.59 -2.59
N CYS A 163 -9.48 -5.88 -1.89
CA CYS A 163 -8.50 -6.50 -1.00
C CYS A 163 -9.17 -7.36 0.07
N HIS A 164 -10.19 -6.82 0.76
CA HIS A 164 -10.91 -7.54 1.82
C HIS A 164 -11.63 -8.78 1.32
N LYS A 165 -12.22 -8.75 0.12
CA LYS A 165 -12.82 -9.93 -0.55
C LYS A 165 -11.79 -11.01 -0.87
N ASN A 166 -10.53 -10.62 -1.09
CA ASN A 166 -9.40 -11.54 -1.26
C ASN A 166 -8.65 -11.83 0.06
N ASN A 167 -9.29 -11.56 1.20
CA ASN A 167 -8.72 -11.78 2.53
C ASN A 167 -7.40 -11.01 2.80
N VAL A 168 -7.20 -9.86 2.18
CA VAL A 168 -6.03 -9.00 2.38
C VAL A 168 -6.45 -7.76 3.17
N ILE A 169 -5.75 -7.46 4.26
CA ILE A 169 -5.85 -6.21 5.03
C ILE A 169 -4.61 -5.39 4.73
N HIS A 170 -4.77 -4.13 4.32
CA HIS A 170 -3.66 -3.26 3.91
C HIS A 170 -2.83 -2.75 5.10
N ARG A 171 -3.46 -2.16 6.11
CA ARG A 171 -2.91 -1.70 7.41
C ARG A 171 -1.99 -0.47 7.39
N ASP A 172 -1.57 0.02 6.25
CA ASP A 172 -0.73 1.24 6.14
C ASP A 172 -1.28 2.20 5.06
N LEU A 173 -2.60 2.44 5.10
CA LEU A 173 -3.23 3.40 4.20
C LEU A 173 -2.85 4.83 4.63
N LYS A 174 -2.26 5.60 3.71
CA LYS A 174 -1.87 7.01 3.86
C LYS A 174 -1.57 7.62 2.50
N PRO A 175 -1.52 8.97 2.36
CA PRO A 175 -1.28 9.63 1.06
C PRO A 175 0.03 9.22 0.37
N GLU A 176 1.07 8.86 1.12
CA GLU A 176 2.37 8.43 0.59
C GLU A 176 2.30 7.07 -0.12
N ASN A 177 1.36 6.21 0.29
CA ASN A 177 1.15 4.88 -0.29
C ASN A 177 0.08 4.87 -1.39
N LEU A 178 -0.37 6.05 -1.80
CA LEU A 178 -1.27 6.26 -2.93
C LEU A 178 -0.50 6.94 -4.06
N LEU A 179 -0.52 6.33 -5.23
CA LEU A 179 0.06 6.90 -6.44
C LEU A 179 -1.05 7.32 -7.39
N LEU A 180 -0.70 8.16 -8.37
CA LEU A 180 -1.61 8.58 -9.43
C LEU A 180 -1.11 8.10 -10.79
N ASP A 181 -1.97 7.44 -11.56
CA ASP A 181 -1.70 7.10 -12.94
C ASP A 181 -1.72 8.33 -13.86
N TYR A 182 -1.54 8.11 -15.17
CA TYR A 182 -1.55 9.19 -16.16
C TYR A 182 -2.86 9.98 -16.17
N ASP A 183 -4.00 9.31 -15.97
CA ASP A 183 -5.34 9.90 -16.00
C ASP A 183 -5.76 10.51 -14.64
N GLY A 184 -4.89 10.44 -13.63
CA GLY A 184 -5.16 10.95 -12.29
C GLY A 184 -6.12 10.06 -11.50
N ASN A 185 -6.03 8.73 -11.69
CA ASN A 185 -6.71 7.75 -10.85
C ASN A 185 -5.76 7.18 -9.81
N ILE A 186 -6.32 6.80 -8.67
CA ILE A 186 -5.57 6.20 -7.57
C ILE A 186 -5.03 4.83 -7.96
N LYS A 187 -3.80 4.58 -7.54
CA LYS A 187 -3.14 3.28 -7.49
C LYS A 187 -2.64 3.04 -6.06
N LEU A 188 -3.36 2.19 -5.32
CA LEU A 188 -2.98 1.77 -3.97
C LEU A 188 -1.71 0.93 -4.04
N ALA A 189 -0.69 1.32 -3.31
CA ALA A 189 0.65 0.73 -3.33
C ALA A 189 1.13 0.39 -1.92
N ASP A 190 2.30 -0.24 -1.83
CA ASP A 190 2.99 -0.62 -0.60
C ASP A 190 2.21 -1.60 0.28
N PHE A 191 2.24 -2.86 -0.12
CA PHE A 191 1.65 -3.98 0.62
C PHE A 191 2.61 -4.58 1.67
N GLY A 192 3.72 -3.91 1.98
CA GLY A 192 4.73 -4.37 2.93
C GLY A 192 4.22 -4.63 4.35
N TRP A 193 3.13 -3.97 4.76
CA TRP A 193 2.44 -4.22 6.03
C TRP A 193 1.19 -5.07 5.88
N SER A 194 0.81 -5.47 4.67
CA SER A 194 -0.42 -6.23 4.41
C SER A 194 -0.36 -7.66 4.94
N VAL A 195 -1.54 -8.24 5.18
CA VAL A 195 -1.67 -9.61 5.71
C VAL A 195 -2.87 -10.31 5.14
N HIS A 196 -2.76 -11.62 4.95
CA HIS A 196 -3.90 -12.47 4.70
C HIS A 196 -4.75 -12.68 5.96
N ALA A 197 -6.04 -12.42 5.86
CA ALA A 197 -7.00 -12.50 6.94
C ALA A 197 -7.99 -13.64 6.75
N PRO A 198 -7.72 -14.90 7.05
CA PRO A 198 -8.73 -15.71 7.73
C PRO A 198 -8.28 -16.21 9.08
N THR A 199 -7.03 -16.07 9.42
CA THR A 199 -6.53 -16.59 10.67
C THR A 199 -6.11 -15.48 11.61
N SER A 200 -6.90 -15.34 12.65
CA SER A 200 -6.52 -14.83 13.95
C SER A 200 -6.47 -13.31 14.15
N LYS A 201 -7.04 -12.98 15.22
CA LYS A 201 -6.81 -11.85 16.12
C LYS A 201 -5.32 -11.46 16.10
N ARG A 202 -4.99 -10.33 15.47
CA ARG A 202 -3.63 -9.79 15.40
C ARG A 202 -3.49 -8.63 16.38
N SER A 203 -2.32 -8.53 17.01
CA SER A 203 -2.00 -7.49 17.99
C SER A 203 -0.73 -6.71 17.65
N THR A 204 -0.19 -6.90 16.44
CA THR A 204 1.05 -6.21 16.03
C THR A 204 0.75 -4.73 15.74
N MET A 205 1.38 -3.82 16.46
CA MET A 205 1.32 -2.38 16.15
C MET A 205 2.12 -2.12 14.88
N CYS A 206 1.47 -1.60 13.86
CA CYS A 206 2.09 -1.26 12.56
C CYS A 206 1.33 -0.11 11.91
N GLY A 207 1.99 0.61 11.00
CA GLY A 207 1.42 1.77 10.31
C GLY A 207 1.95 3.11 10.84
N THR A 208 1.44 4.18 10.26
CA THR A 208 1.80 5.55 10.60
C THR A 208 1.00 6.04 11.81
N LEU A 209 1.65 6.68 12.78
CA LEU A 209 1.08 7.06 14.08
C LEU A 209 -0.29 7.71 13.98
N ASP A 210 -0.42 8.73 13.13
CA ASP A 210 -1.65 9.54 13.01
C ASP A 210 -2.82 8.79 12.38
N TYR A 211 -2.56 7.63 11.79
CA TYR A 211 -3.52 6.73 11.14
C TYR A 211 -3.90 5.51 11.98
N LEU A 212 -3.26 5.31 13.15
CA LEU A 212 -3.53 4.14 13.99
C LEU A 212 -4.95 4.17 14.57
N PRO A 213 -5.71 3.07 14.45
CA PRO A 213 -7.02 2.97 15.08
C PRO A 213 -6.92 2.66 16.59
N PRO A 214 -7.98 2.97 17.37
CA PRO A 214 -7.99 2.78 18.82
C PRO A 214 -7.62 1.37 19.28
N GLU A 215 -8.08 0.34 18.56
CA GLU A 215 -7.78 -1.07 18.86
C GLU A 215 -6.29 -1.38 18.76
N MET A 216 -5.56 -0.80 17.79
CA MET A 216 -4.11 -0.96 17.69
C MET A 216 -3.37 -0.20 18.79
N VAL A 217 -3.80 1.04 19.10
CA VAL A 217 -3.21 1.86 20.18
C VAL A 217 -3.42 1.21 21.55
N ASN A 218 -4.49 0.44 21.72
CA ASN A 218 -4.78 -0.30 22.95
C ASN A 218 -4.16 -1.71 23.00
N GLY A 219 -3.40 -2.13 21.96
CA GLY A 219 -2.84 -3.48 21.86
C GLY A 219 -3.89 -4.58 21.74
N GLN A 220 -5.09 -4.22 21.29
CA GLN A 220 -6.20 -5.16 21.09
C GLN A 220 -6.07 -5.89 19.76
N THR A 221 -6.84 -6.94 19.61
CA THR A 221 -6.95 -7.64 18.33
C THR A 221 -7.74 -6.82 17.32
N TYR A 222 -7.33 -6.86 16.06
CA TYR A 222 -7.93 -6.09 14.98
C TYR A 222 -8.28 -6.96 13.76
N SER A 223 -9.11 -6.43 12.88
CA SER A 223 -9.60 -7.06 11.66
C SER A 223 -9.55 -6.08 10.48
N ILE A 224 -10.27 -6.37 9.39
CA ILE A 224 -10.42 -5.50 8.22
C ILE A 224 -10.86 -4.06 8.55
N TYR A 225 -11.51 -3.85 9.68
CA TYR A 225 -12.01 -2.53 10.09
C TYR A 225 -10.92 -1.49 10.36
N VAL A 226 -9.65 -1.90 10.49
CA VAL A 226 -8.53 -0.95 10.60
C VAL A 226 -8.39 -0.11 9.33
N ASP A 227 -8.62 -0.72 8.15
CA ASP A 227 -8.58 0.01 6.87
C ASP A 227 -9.74 0.99 6.73
N HIS A 228 -10.93 0.68 7.30
CA HIS A 228 -12.08 1.60 7.34
C HIS A 228 -11.74 2.87 8.17
N TRP A 229 -11.10 2.69 9.31
CA TRP A 229 -10.62 3.81 10.13
C TRP A 229 -9.61 4.67 9.34
N CYS A 230 -8.58 4.04 8.76
CA CYS A 230 -7.58 4.75 7.96
C CYS A 230 -8.20 5.50 6.78
N LEU A 231 -9.24 4.94 6.13
CA LEU A 231 -9.99 5.62 5.08
C LEU A 231 -10.69 6.88 5.60
N GLY A 232 -11.23 6.85 6.82
CA GLY A 232 -11.81 8.02 7.48
C GLY A 232 -10.78 9.11 7.78
N ILE A 233 -9.60 8.72 8.29
CA ILE A 233 -8.48 9.65 8.51
C ILE A 233 -8.04 10.28 7.19
N LEU A 234 -7.90 9.48 6.13
CA LEU A 234 -7.52 9.92 4.79
C LEU A 234 -8.53 10.94 4.22
N CYS A 235 -9.83 10.65 4.36
CA CYS A 235 -10.89 11.56 3.92
C CYS A 235 -10.82 12.91 4.63
N TYR A 236 -10.60 12.90 5.94
CA TYR A 236 -10.40 14.13 6.70
C TYR A 236 -9.15 14.88 6.23
N GLU A 237 -8.02 14.22 6.09
CA GLU A 237 -6.76 14.84 5.65
C GLU A 237 -6.87 15.44 4.25
N PHE A 238 -7.55 14.80 3.31
CA PHE A 238 -7.79 15.36 1.99
C PHE A 238 -8.51 16.69 2.02
N LEU A 239 -9.47 16.86 2.93
CA LEU A 239 -10.30 18.06 3.04
C LEU A 239 -9.69 19.15 3.94
N VAL A 240 -8.78 18.79 4.84
CA VAL A 240 -8.23 19.73 5.86
C VAL A 240 -6.74 19.99 5.62
N GLY A 241 -5.99 19.06 5.03
CA GLY A 241 -4.55 19.13 4.81
C GLY A 241 -3.70 18.48 5.90
N THR A 242 -4.32 18.08 7.02
CA THR A 242 -3.65 17.39 8.14
C THR A 242 -4.57 16.34 8.75
N PRO A 243 -4.02 15.25 9.32
CA PRO A 243 -4.80 14.24 10.03
C PRO A 243 -5.56 14.80 11.25
N PRO A 244 -6.72 14.23 11.64
CA PRO A 244 -7.58 14.77 12.69
C PRO A 244 -6.99 14.71 14.11
N PHE A 245 -6.05 13.80 14.35
CA PHE A 245 -5.47 13.55 15.68
C PHE A 245 -4.03 14.02 15.81
N LEU A 246 -3.48 14.68 14.78
CA LEU A 246 -2.13 15.23 14.81
C LEU A 246 -1.91 16.12 16.03
N SER A 247 -0.81 15.92 16.73
CA SER A 247 -0.42 16.63 17.95
C SER A 247 1.10 16.69 18.09
N ASP A 248 1.60 17.56 18.95
CA ASP A 248 3.03 17.75 19.18
C ASP A 248 3.68 16.55 19.91
N SER A 249 2.89 15.72 20.57
CA SER A 249 3.38 14.54 21.28
C SER A 249 2.62 13.27 20.93
N THR A 250 3.35 12.14 20.89
CA THR A 250 2.78 10.81 20.67
C THR A 250 1.70 10.45 21.69
N GLN A 251 1.89 10.83 22.97
CA GLN A 251 0.92 10.56 24.04
C GLN A 251 -0.38 11.30 23.82
N GLU A 252 -0.30 12.56 23.40
CA GLU A 252 -1.49 13.35 23.09
C GLU A 252 -2.23 12.79 21.87
N THR A 253 -1.51 12.43 20.80
CA THR A 253 -2.08 11.75 19.63
C THR A 253 -2.82 10.48 20.06
N TYR A 254 -2.21 9.62 20.87
CA TYR A 254 -2.87 8.40 21.39
C TYR A 254 -4.12 8.73 22.22
N SER A 255 -4.07 9.76 23.05
CA SER A 255 -5.24 10.20 23.86
C SER A 255 -6.40 10.62 22.97
N LYS A 256 -6.13 11.44 21.94
CA LYS A 256 -7.14 11.89 20.96
C LYS A 256 -7.72 10.73 20.17
N ILE A 257 -6.88 9.78 19.71
CA ILE A 257 -7.34 8.55 19.02
C ILE A 257 -8.27 7.74 19.93
N LYS A 258 -7.86 7.46 21.17
CA LYS A 258 -8.65 6.66 22.13
C LYS A 258 -10.00 7.27 22.46
N SER A 259 -10.06 8.60 22.56
CA SER A 259 -11.29 9.34 22.85
C SER A 259 -12.12 9.68 21.61
N VAL A 260 -11.56 9.45 20.41
CA VAL A 260 -12.14 9.86 19.10
C VAL A 260 -12.51 11.35 19.11
N ASN A 261 -11.63 12.18 19.67
CA ASN A 261 -11.85 13.61 19.78
C ASN A 261 -11.43 14.32 18.48
N ILE A 262 -12.36 14.49 17.55
CA ILE A 262 -12.15 15.13 16.25
C ILE A 262 -12.53 16.61 16.32
N ARG A 263 -11.59 17.48 15.92
CA ARG A 263 -11.89 18.88 15.64
C ARG A 263 -12.50 18.99 14.24
N TRP A 264 -13.62 19.70 14.13
CA TRP A 264 -14.32 19.91 12.87
C TRP A 264 -14.14 21.35 12.38
N PRO A 265 -13.20 21.60 11.46
CA PRO A 265 -13.05 22.93 10.86
C PRO A 265 -14.25 23.26 9.95
N VAL A 266 -14.49 24.56 9.77
CA VAL A 266 -15.66 25.09 9.02
C VAL A 266 -15.72 24.64 7.55
N GLN A 267 -14.57 24.29 6.97
CA GLN A 267 -14.49 23.84 5.58
C GLN A 267 -15.02 22.42 5.36
N ILE A 268 -15.27 21.65 6.41
CA ILE A 268 -15.86 20.31 6.26
C ILE A 268 -17.37 20.46 6.18
N THR A 269 -17.94 20.11 5.04
CA THR A 269 -19.39 20.15 4.83
C THR A 269 -20.13 19.10 5.67
N PRO A 270 -21.44 19.27 5.91
CA PRO A 270 -22.23 18.29 6.65
C PRO A 270 -22.18 16.87 6.06
N GLY A 271 -22.17 16.74 4.72
CA GLY A 271 -22.08 15.45 4.04
C GLY A 271 -20.74 14.76 4.26
N ALA A 272 -19.62 15.49 4.09
CA ALA A 272 -18.29 14.97 4.39
C ALA A 272 -18.15 14.59 5.87
N LYS A 273 -18.64 15.43 6.78
CA LYS A 273 -18.63 15.14 8.22
C LYS A 273 -19.41 13.88 8.57
N ASP A 274 -20.56 13.66 7.94
CA ASP A 274 -21.38 12.46 8.15
C ASP A 274 -20.60 11.21 7.75
N LEU A 275 -19.99 11.18 6.55
CA LEU A 275 -19.17 10.05 6.08
C LEU A 275 -17.98 9.77 7.01
N ILE A 276 -17.20 10.80 7.33
CA ILE A 276 -16.02 10.68 8.20
C ILE A 276 -16.44 10.15 9.59
N SER A 277 -17.53 10.67 10.15
CA SER A 277 -18.06 10.23 11.46
C SER A 277 -18.54 8.78 11.47
N LYS A 278 -18.98 8.26 10.32
CA LYS A 278 -19.37 6.84 10.14
C LYS A 278 -18.15 5.92 9.99
N LEU A 279 -17.04 6.42 9.47
CA LEU A 279 -15.78 5.68 9.33
C LEU A 279 -14.96 5.68 10.63
N ILE A 280 -14.85 6.85 11.28
CA ILE A 280 -14.05 7.04 12.49
C ILE A 280 -14.92 6.73 13.73
N LYS A 281 -15.17 5.45 13.97
CA LYS A 281 -15.85 4.92 15.16
C LYS A 281 -14.86 4.19 16.05
N ARG A 282 -15.04 4.30 17.37
CA ARG A 282 -14.17 3.64 18.35
C ARG A 282 -14.17 2.13 18.19
N GLN A 283 -15.36 1.53 18.01
CA GLN A 283 -15.52 0.11 17.77
C GLN A 283 -15.47 -0.19 16.27
N GLY A 284 -14.57 -1.08 15.84
CA GLY A 284 -14.39 -1.40 14.42
C GLY A 284 -15.68 -1.88 13.75
N ALA A 285 -16.47 -2.70 14.42
CA ALA A 285 -17.72 -3.25 13.88
C ALA A 285 -18.83 -2.19 13.63
N GLU A 286 -18.71 -1.01 14.23
CA GLU A 286 -19.65 0.11 14.03
C GLU A 286 -19.28 0.98 12.82
N ARG A 287 -18.11 0.77 12.24
CA ARG A 287 -17.64 1.53 11.06
C ARG A 287 -18.44 1.12 9.84
N ILE A 288 -18.85 2.12 9.05
CA ILE A 288 -19.58 1.90 7.80
C ILE A 288 -18.81 0.96 6.86
N SER A 289 -19.50 0.07 6.16
CA SER A 289 -18.88 -0.84 5.20
C SER A 289 -18.35 -0.10 3.96
N LEU A 290 -17.29 -0.60 3.32
CA LEU A 290 -16.71 0.00 2.11
C LEU A 290 -17.72 0.07 0.96
N GLN A 291 -18.62 -0.90 0.86
CA GLN A 291 -19.70 -0.85 -0.12
C GLN A 291 -20.69 0.29 0.16
N ALA A 292 -21.01 0.55 1.44
CA ALA A 292 -21.86 1.67 1.82
C ALA A 292 -21.15 3.02 1.66
N VAL A 293 -19.82 3.09 1.86
CA VAL A 293 -19.01 4.28 1.54
C VAL A 293 -19.17 4.65 0.06
N LYS A 294 -19.05 3.69 -0.87
CA LYS A 294 -19.18 3.93 -2.31
C LYS A 294 -20.55 4.46 -2.72
N LYS A 295 -21.58 4.20 -1.91
CA LYS A 295 -22.97 4.62 -2.13
C LYS A 295 -23.40 5.80 -1.26
N HIS A 296 -22.51 6.33 -0.43
CA HIS A 296 -22.80 7.44 0.47
C HIS A 296 -23.15 8.70 -0.34
N ASP A 297 -24.20 9.44 0.06
CA ASP A 297 -24.72 10.59 -0.69
C ASP A 297 -23.63 11.61 -1.04
N TRP A 298 -22.74 11.93 -0.10
CA TRP A 298 -21.62 12.84 -0.34
C TRP A 298 -20.67 12.32 -1.44
N ILE A 299 -20.37 11.02 -1.47
CA ILE A 299 -19.55 10.39 -2.52
C ILE A 299 -20.25 10.47 -3.87
N VAL A 300 -21.54 10.06 -3.92
CA VAL A 300 -22.32 10.04 -5.16
C VAL A 300 -22.49 11.44 -5.74
N GLN A 301 -22.70 12.43 -4.88
CA GLN A 301 -22.89 13.83 -5.28
C GLN A 301 -21.62 14.45 -5.87
N HIS A 302 -20.43 14.08 -5.37
CA HIS A 302 -19.20 14.81 -5.70
C HIS A 302 -18.23 14.03 -6.60
N LYS A 303 -18.20 12.68 -6.60
CA LYS A 303 -17.15 11.91 -7.30
C LYS A 303 -17.12 12.09 -8.81
N ASP A 304 -18.25 12.40 -9.44
CA ASP A 304 -18.40 12.59 -10.89
C ASP A 304 -18.68 14.06 -11.28
N SER A 305 -18.56 15.00 -10.32
CA SER A 305 -18.72 16.43 -10.61
C SER A 305 -17.56 16.93 -11.48
N PRO A 306 -17.76 17.89 -12.39
CA PRO A 306 -16.71 18.43 -13.25
C PRO A 306 -15.66 19.26 -12.50
#